data_faeb2ef80646c2064fc1e8436194e469
#
_entry.id   faeb2ef80646c2064fc1e8436194e469
#
_cell.length_a   1.000
_cell.length_b   1.000
_cell.length_c   1.000
_cell.angle_alpha   90.00
_cell.angle_beta   90.00
_cell.angle_gamma   90.00
#
_symmetry.space_group_name_H-M   'P 1'
#
loop_
_entity.id
_entity.type
_entity.pdbx_description
1 polymer ?
#
loop_
_entity_poly.entity_id
_entity_poly.type
_entity_poly.pdbx_seq_one_letter_code
_entity_poly.pdbx_strand_id
1 'polypeptide(L)'
;QGGYMMYPNHQGKYDVLGIMYTHKSPCSFVMDKRKSHTILVREFCDLVQAKRLEKDNPRQGITIINQVAKEVAAGKKYILFPEGGYRFNNKNKVCDFKAGSFKIALKSRAPIVPIALIDSYKVFNSFHIGPITTYVHYLKPICYEEYKGMKTQEIADLVKIRIEEKIQQEMQAHK
;
A
#
# COMPACT_ATOMS: atom_id res chain seq x y z
N GLN A 1 4.59 10.90 -17.65
CA GLN A 1 4.64 9.74 -16.74
C GLN A 1 3.20 9.46 -16.29
N GLY A 2 2.69 8.26 -16.60
CA GLY A 2 1.33 7.84 -16.23
C GLY A 2 1.18 7.60 -14.72
N GLY A 3 -0.08 7.44 -14.28
CA GLY A 3 -0.38 7.02 -12.92
C GLY A 3 -0.04 5.56 -12.68
N TYR A 4 0.06 5.16 -11.41
CA TYR A 4 0.29 3.78 -11.00
C TYR A 4 -0.22 3.51 -9.59
N MET A 5 -0.38 2.22 -9.28
CA MET A 5 -0.77 1.76 -7.97
C MET A 5 0.42 1.19 -7.21
N MET A 6 0.60 1.63 -5.98
CA MET A 6 1.58 1.09 -5.03
C MET A 6 0.88 0.16 -4.05
N TYR A 7 1.36 -1.08 -3.97
CA TYR A 7 0.83 -2.09 -3.05
C TYR A 7 1.92 -2.55 -2.09
N PRO A 8 2.00 -1.97 -0.89
CA PRO A 8 2.90 -2.39 0.18
C PRO A 8 2.30 -3.47 1.08
N ASN A 9 3.17 -4.23 1.79
CA ASN A 9 2.77 -4.89 3.04
C ASN A 9 2.51 -3.85 4.13
N HIS A 10 1.79 -4.22 5.21
CA HIS A 10 1.36 -3.27 6.23
C HIS A 10 1.82 -3.66 7.63
N GLN A 11 2.66 -2.83 8.24
CA GLN A 11 3.29 -3.11 9.54
C GLN A 11 2.86 -2.13 10.64
N GLY A 12 2.48 -0.89 10.29
CA GLY A 12 2.15 0.10 11.29
C GLY A 12 1.65 1.44 10.77
N LYS A 13 1.44 2.37 11.69
CA LYS A 13 0.95 3.72 11.37
C LYS A 13 1.95 4.56 10.57
N TYR A 14 3.24 4.25 10.69
CA TYR A 14 4.32 4.95 10.02
C TYR A 14 4.41 4.67 8.52
N ASP A 15 3.89 3.54 8.05
CA ASP A 15 4.13 3.01 6.71
C ASP A 15 3.85 4.01 5.58
N VAL A 16 2.72 4.71 5.65
CA VAL A 16 2.36 5.73 4.64
C VAL A 16 3.38 6.85 4.62
N LEU A 17 3.81 7.33 5.79
CA LEU A 17 4.77 8.42 5.92
C LEU A 17 6.14 8.00 5.37
N GLY A 18 6.60 6.78 5.68
CA GLY A 18 7.85 6.23 5.17
C GLY A 18 7.86 6.11 3.63
N ILE A 19 6.75 5.63 3.04
CA ILE A 19 6.61 5.58 1.60
C ILE A 19 6.60 6.99 1.00
N MET A 20 5.80 7.91 1.53
CA MET A 20 5.69 9.27 0.98
C MET A 20 6.98 10.06 1.13
N TYR A 21 7.75 9.85 2.19
CA TYR A 21 9.06 10.47 2.38
C TYR A 21 10.08 10.04 1.32
N THR A 22 10.07 8.75 0.97
CA THR A 22 11.03 8.17 -0.01
C THR A 22 10.55 8.28 -1.46
N HIS A 23 9.27 8.57 -1.69
CA HIS A 23 8.66 8.64 -3.01
C HIS A 23 8.89 10.02 -3.66
N LYS A 24 9.54 10.03 -4.82
CA LYS A 24 9.98 11.27 -5.52
C LYS A 24 8.86 12.10 -6.17
N SER A 25 7.63 11.63 -6.14
CA SER A 25 6.49 12.30 -6.81
C SER A 25 5.30 12.39 -5.88
N PRO A 26 4.43 13.40 -6.02
CA PRO A 26 3.20 13.47 -5.25
C PRO A 26 2.37 12.20 -5.41
N CYS A 27 1.89 11.66 -4.31
CA CYS A 27 1.00 10.51 -4.28
C CYS A 27 -0.06 10.66 -3.20
N SER A 28 -1.13 9.90 -3.31
CA SER A 28 -2.20 9.84 -2.34
C SER A 28 -2.36 8.39 -1.84
N PHE A 29 -3.30 8.15 -0.94
CA PHE A 29 -3.56 6.81 -0.43
C PHE A 29 -5.04 6.58 -0.14
N VAL A 30 -5.39 5.31 0.04
CA VAL A 30 -6.72 4.89 0.47
C VAL A 30 -6.62 4.39 1.90
N MET A 31 -7.47 4.89 2.80
CA MET A 31 -7.50 4.48 4.18
C MET A 31 -8.92 4.26 4.71
N ASP A 32 -9.02 3.60 5.85
CA ASP A 32 -10.26 3.40 6.58
C ASP A 32 -10.82 4.75 7.07
N LYS A 33 -12.08 5.05 6.72
CA LYS A 33 -12.77 6.29 7.10
C LYS A 33 -12.75 6.52 8.61
N ARG A 34 -12.98 5.49 9.42
CA ARG A 34 -13.00 5.63 10.90
C ARG A 34 -11.67 6.11 11.45
N LYS A 35 -10.56 5.59 10.90
CA LYS A 35 -9.20 5.99 11.33
C LYS A 35 -8.81 7.37 10.82
N SER A 36 -9.42 7.86 9.74
CA SER A 36 -9.11 9.15 9.14
C SER A 36 -9.64 10.35 9.91
N HIS A 37 -10.46 10.15 10.94
CA HIS A 37 -11.02 11.24 11.75
C HIS A 37 -10.19 11.58 13.01
N THR A 38 -9.06 10.90 13.22
CA THR A 38 -8.13 11.22 14.30
C THR A 38 -7.45 12.57 14.02
N ILE A 39 -7.31 13.41 15.05
CA ILE A 39 -6.59 14.69 14.99
C ILE A 39 -5.21 14.48 14.34
N LEU A 40 -4.76 15.41 13.52
CA LEU A 40 -3.58 15.39 12.64
C LEU A 40 -3.69 14.43 11.45
N VAL A 41 -4.30 13.25 11.63
CA VAL A 41 -4.52 12.31 10.51
C VAL A 41 -5.54 12.85 9.53
N ARG A 42 -6.59 13.51 10.03
CA ARG A 42 -7.64 14.12 9.21
C ARG A 42 -7.05 15.19 8.28
N GLU A 43 -6.29 16.11 8.86
CA GLU A 43 -5.68 17.24 8.15
C GLU A 43 -4.67 16.73 7.11
N PHE A 44 -3.87 15.74 7.47
CA PHE A 44 -2.95 15.09 6.54
C PHE A 44 -3.69 14.40 5.38
N CYS A 45 -4.78 13.67 5.68
CA CYS A 45 -5.60 13.04 4.64
C CYS A 45 -6.20 14.06 3.67
N ASP A 46 -6.66 15.20 4.19
CA ASP A 46 -7.24 16.27 3.38
C ASP A 46 -6.17 16.93 2.51
N LEU A 47 -5.00 17.21 3.06
CA LEU A 47 -3.87 17.78 2.34
C LEU A 47 -3.46 16.94 1.13
N VAL A 48 -3.35 15.61 1.30
CA VAL A 48 -2.95 14.71 0.22
C VAL A 48 -4.12 14.13 -0.57
N GLN A 49 -5.35 14.60 -0.32
CA GLN A 49 -6.58 14.14 -0.96
C GLN A 49 -6.81 12.62 -0.84
N ALA A 50 -6.49 12.06 0.34
CA ALA A 50 -6.66 10.64 0.60
C ALA A 50 -8.12 10.20 0.46
N LYS A 51 -8.33 8.99 -0.07
CA LYS A 51 -9.67 8.42 -0.20
C LYS A 51 -10.05 7.65 1.05
N ARG A 52 -11.22 7.93 1.58
CA ARG A 52 -11.75 7.34 2.81
C ARG A 52 -12.69 6.19 2.48
N LEU A 53 -12.30 4.98 2.83
CA LEU A 53 -13.04 3.75 2.56
C LEU A 53 -13.83 3.31 3.81
N GLU A 54 -15.12 3.07 3.66
CA GLU A 54 -15.96 2.42 4.67
C GLU A 54 -15.93 0.91 4.49
N LYS A 55 -15.27 0.20 5.40
CA LYS A 55 -15.10 -1.26 5.28
C LYS A 55 -16.41 -2.05 5.29
N ASP A 56 -17.40 -1.53 6.00
CA ASP A 56 -18.69 -2.19 6.18
C ASP A 56 -19.73 -1.76 5.13
N ASN A 57 -19.33 -0.97 4.13
CA ASN A 57 -20.19 -0.48 3.06
C ASN A 57 -19.65 -0.89 1.67
N PRO A 58 -20.04 -2.06 1.15
CA PRO A 58 -19.56 -2.55 -0.14
C PRO A 58 -19.89 -1.61 -1.31
N ARG A 59 -21.03 -0.91 -1.26
CA ARG A 59 -21.42 0.04 -2.33
C ARG A 59 -20.48 1.23 -2.37
N GLN A 60 -20.18 1.82 -1.21
CA GLN A 60 -19.21 2.90 -1.10
C GLN A 60 -17.80 2.43 -1.53
N GLY A 61 -17.43 1.19 -1.17
CA GLY A 61 -16.18 0.56 -1.60
C GLY A 61 -16.04 0.53 -3.13
N ILE A 62 -17.09 0.14 -3.85
CA ILE A 62 -17.11 0.14 -5.32
C ILE A 62 -16.96 1.56 -5.88
N THR A 63 -17.60 2.54 -5.27
CA THR A 63 -17.50 3.95 -5.68
C THR A 63 -16.07 4.46 -5.55
N ILE A 64 -15.42 4.19 -4.42
CA ILE A 64 -14.01 4.58 -4.20
C ILE A 64 -13.07 3.88 -5.18
N ILE A 65 -13.24 2.58 -5.40
CA ILE A 65 -12.46 1.82 -6.40
C ILE A 65 -12.57 2.47 -7.78
N ASN A 66 -13.78 2.82 -8.21
CA ASN A 66 -14.00 3.44 -9.51
C ASN A 66 -13.40 4.85 -9.59
N GLN A 67 -13.54 5.64 -8.53
CA GLN A 67 -12.96 6.98 -8.45
C GLN A 67 -11.42 6.92 -8.51
N VAL A 68 -10.79 6.10 -7.68
CA VAL A 68 -9.33 5.94 -7.68
C VAL A 68 -8.83 5.43 -9.03
N ALA A 69 -9.53 4.46 -9.64
CA ALA A 69 -9.15 3.96 -10.96
C ALA A 69 -9.17 5.06 -12.04
N LYS A 70 -10.17 5.94 -12.03
CA LYS A 70 -10.22 7.10 -12.94
C LYS A 70 -9.07 8.07 -12.70
N GLU A 71 -8.79 8.39 -11.43
CA GLU A 71 -7.71 9.30 -11.06
C GLU A 71 -6.32 8.72 -11.40
N VAL A 72 -6.13 7.41 -11.24
CA VAL A 72 -4.89 6.73 -11.64
C VAL A 72 -4.73 6.72 -13.16
N ALA A 73 -5.80 6.45 -13.91
CA ALA A 73 -5.78 6.55 -15.36
C ALA A 73 -5.45 7.97 -15.85
N ALA A 74 -5.83 8.99 -15.06
CA ALA A 74 -5.51 10.41 -15.31
C ALA A 74 -4.10 10.83 -14.84
N GLY A 75 -3.27 9.89 -14.36
CA GLY A 75 -1.87 10.15 -14.00
C GLY A 75 -1.57 10.26 -12.50
N LYS A 76 -2.57 10.17 -11.62
CA LYS A 76 -2.34 10.17 -10.16
C LYS A 76 -1.73 8.85 -9.68
N LYS A 77 -1.01 8.91 -8.59
CA LYS A 77 -0.35 7.77 -7.95
C LYS A 77 -0.98 7.50 -6.60
N TYR A 78 -1.29 6.24 -6.32
CA TYR A 78 -1.97 5.86 -5.09
C TYR A 78 -1.28 4.73 -4.36
N ILE A 79 -1.26 4.82 -3.03
CA ILE A 79 -0.86 3.75 -2.11
C ILE A 79 -2.14 3.06 -1.62
N LEU A 80 -2.18 1.75 -1.69
CA LEU A 80 -3.24 0.94 -1.10
C LEU A 80 -2.65 -0.29 -0.43
N PHE A 81 -2.88 -0.43 0.88
CA PHE A 81 -2.46 -1.60 1.65
C PHE A 81 -3.45 -2.75 1.44
N PRO A 82 -3.10 -3.79 0.67
CA PRO A 82 -4.05 -4.84 0.29
C PRO A 82 -4.41 -5.77 1.43
N GLU A 83 -3.64 -5.80 2.52
CA GLU A 83 -3.95 -6.53 3.75
C GLU A 83 -5.22 -5.99 4.44
N GLY A 84 -5.57 -4.72 4.17
CA GLY A 84 -6.73 -4.07 4.77
C GLY A 84 -6.58 -3.68 6.24
N GLY A 85 -5.38 -3.79 6.78
CA GLY A 85 -4.99 -3.42 8.13
C GLY A 85 -3.74 -4.16 8.55
N TYR A 86 -3.12 -3.76 9.63
CA TYR A 86 -1.94 -4.42 10.19
C TYR A 86 -2.27 -5.09 11.53
N ARG A 87 -1.49 -6.11 11.89
CA ARG A 87 -1.53 -6.77 13.20
C ARG A 87 -0.23 -6.50 13.93
N PHE A 88 -0.31 -6.10 15.18
CA PHE A 88 0.83 -5.68 16.00
C PHE A 88 1.98 -6.71 16.09
N ASN A 89 1.65 -7.99 16.04
CA ASN A 89 2.63 -9.07 16.25
C ASN A 89 3.22 -9.64 14.95
N ASN A 90 2.81 -9.14 13.79
CA ASN A 90 3.28 -9.73 12.53
C ASN A 90 4.71 -9.34 12.16
N LYS A 91 5.26 -8.28 12.75
CA LYS A 91 6.61 -7.78 12.43
C LYS A 91 6.79 -7.68 10.90
N ASN A 92 7.80 -8.38 10.36
CA ASN A 92 8.07 -8.41 8.91
C ASN A 92 7.28 -9.50 8.13
N LYS A 93 6.29 -10.16 8.75
CA LYS A 93 5.45 -11.14 8.05
C LYS A 93 4.35 -10.44 7.27
N VAL A 94 4.17 -10.84 6.02
CA VAL A 94 3.11 -10.35 5.13
C VAL A 94 1.82 -11.13 5.42
N CYS A 95 0.70 -10.42 5.56
CA CYS A 95 -0.62 -11.04 5.67
C CYS A 95 -1.21 -11.33 4.28
N ASP A 96 -2.35 -12.01 4.25
CA ASP A 96 -3.05 -12.27 3.00
C ASP A 96 -3.59 -10.99 2.37
N PHE A 97 -3.42 -10.88 1.06
CA PHE A 97 -3.87 -9.74 0.29
C PHE A 97 -5.31 -9.92 -0.16
N LYS A 98 -6.12 -8.89 0.02
CA LYS A 98 -7.50 -8.86 -0.44
C LYS A 98 -7.54 -8.66 -1.95
N ALA A 99 -7.98 -9.66 -2.69
CA ALA A 99 -8.09 -9.63 -4.15
C ALA A 99 -8.84 -8.39 -4.69
N GLY A 100 -9.87 -7.93 -3.98
CA GLY A 100 -10.64 -6.75 -4.34
C GLY A 100 -9.82 -5.46 -4.45
N SER A 101 -8.69 -5.36 -3.75
CA SER A 101 -7.77 -4.21 -3.80
C SER A 101 -7.17 -4.01 -5.20
N PHE A 102 -6.98 -5.08 -5.95
CA PHE A 102 -6.36 -5.06 -7.28
C PHE A 102 -7.31 -4.69 -8.42
N LYS A 103 -8.63 -4.56 -8.13
CA LYS A 103 -9.60 -4.05 -9.10
C LYS A 103 -9.28 -2.65 -9.60
N ILE A 104 -8.61 -1.82 -8.79
CA ILE A 104 -8.19 -0.47 -9.20
C ILE A 104 -7.17 -0.57 -10.33
N ALA A 105 -6.13 -1.37 -10.16
CA ALA A 105 -5.09 -1.55 -11.18
C ALA A 105 -5.66 -2.09 -12.49
N LEU A 106 -6.50 -3.14 -12.43
CA LEU A 106 -7.17 -3.69 -13.61
C LEU A 106 -8.04 -2.66 -14.34
N LYS A 107 -8.84 -1.88 -13.60
CA LYS A 107 -9.72 -0.87 -14.20
C LYS A 107 -8.98 0.31 -14.80
N SER A 108 -7.90 0.76 -14.16
CA SER A 108 -7.05 1.87 -14.63
C SER A 108 -6.05 1.45 -15.69
N ARG A 109 -5.83 0.15 -15.88
CA ARG A 109 -4.77 -0.42 -16.75
C ARG A 109 -3.38 0.12 -16.38
N ALA A 110 -3.18 0.44 -15.12
CA ALA A 110 -1.97 1.12 -14.64
C ALA A 110 -0.92 0.12 -14.14
N PRO A 111 0.36 0.45 -14.21
CA PRO A 111 1.40 -0.38 -13.59
C PRO A 111 1.15 -0.57 -12.09
N ILE A 112 1.52 -1.74 -11.60
CA ILE A 112 1.56 -2.10 -10.19
C ILE A 112 3.00 -2.01 -9.72
N VAL A 113 3.24 -1.24 -8.64
CA VAL A 113 4.54 -1.15 -7.97
C VAL A 113 4.42 -1.84 -6.61
N PRO A 114 4.91 -3.09 -6.47
CA PRO A 114 5.00 -3.73 -5.17
C PRO A 114 6.02 -3.00 -4.31
N ILE A 115 5.74 -2.83 -3.01
CA ILE A 115 6.67 -2.21 -2.06
C ILE A 115 6.87 -3.14 -0.88
N ALA A 116 8.12 -3.47 -0.57
CA ALA A 116 8.48 -4.21 0.63
C ALA A 116 8.90 -3.24 1.74
N LEU A 117 8.12 -3.21 2.82
CA LEU A 117 8.41 -2.47 4.04
C LEU A 117 9.06 -3.41 5.05
N ILE A 118 10.18 -2.98 5.64
CA ILE A 118 10.90 -3.75 6.64
C ILE A 118 11.14 -2.87 7.86
N ASP A 119 10.88 -3.42 9.03
CA ASP A 119 11.11 -2.82 10.35
C ASP A 119 10.30 -1.56 10.65
N SER A 120 9.36 -1.14 9.80
CA SER A 120 8.53 0.04 10.03
C SER A 120 7.59 -0.13 11.23
N TYR A 121 7.27 -1.37 11.64
CA TYR A 121 6.53 -1.65 12.87
C TYR A 121 7.22 -1.14 14.13
N LYS A 122 8.54 -0.97 14.10
CA LYS A 122 9.34 -0.52 15.25
C LYS A 122 9.05 0.93 15.63
N VAL A 123 8.65 1.80 14.67
CA VAL A 123 8.60 3.25 14.84
C VAL A 123 7.60 3.70 15.90
N PHE A 124 6.41 3.11 16.00
CA PHE A 124 5.38 3.49 16.97
C PHE A 124 4.96 2.35 17.92
N ASN A 125 5.68 1.22 17.86
CA ASN A 125 5.25 0.01 18.56
C ASN A 125 6.33 -0.54 19.50
N SER A 126 7.46 0.15 19.65
CA SER A 126 8.53 -0.26 20.58
C SER A 126 8.86 0.89 21.51
N PHE A 127 9.07 0.58 22.80
CA PHE A 127 9.72 1.49 23.75
C PHE A 127 11.22 1.55 23.45
N HIS A 128 11.59 2.00 22.25
CA HIS A 128 12.97 2.13 21.86
C HIS A 128 13.43 3.57 22.01
N ILE A 129 14.46 3.79 22.82
CA ILE A 129 15.12 5.08 22.95
C ILE A 129 16.31 5.07 22.00
N GLY A 130 16.21 5.76 20.88
CA GLY A 130 17.28 5.85 19.88
C GLY A 130 16.76 5.87 18.44
N PRO A 131 17.65 6.03 17.46
CA PRO A 131 17.26 6.04 16.05
C PRO A 131 16.76 4.67 15.61
N ILE A 132 15.66 4.64 14.86
CA ILE A 132 15.11 3.43 14.26
C ILE A 132 15.30 3.54 12.74
N THR A 133 15.97 2.57 12.15
CA THR A 133 16.10 2.45 10.70
C THR A 133 14.95 1.59 10.16
N THR A 134 14.28 2.10 9.13
CA THR A 134 13.25 1.38 8.40
C THR A 134 13.62 1.36 6.92
N TYR A 135 13.21 0.30 6.21
CA TYR A 135 13.55 0.15 4.80
C TYR A 135 12.29 0.15 3.95
N VAL A 136 12.34 0.89 2.84
CA VAL A 136 11.28 0.97 1.83
C VAL A 136 11.88 0.55 0.49
N HIS A 137 11.56 -0.66 0.03
CA HIS A 137 12.04 -1.19 -1.24
C HIS A 137 10.93 -1.12 -2.29
N TYR A 138 11.13 -0.28 -3.30
CA TYR A 138 10.29 -0.24 -4.49
C TYR A 138 10.75 -1.35 -5.43
N LEU A 139 9.89 -2.35 -5.67
CA LEU A 139 10.22 -3.48 -6.52
C LEU A 139 9.95 -3.15 -7.99
N LYS A 140 10.44 -4.00 -8.89
CA LYS A 140 10.21 -3.84 -10.33
C LYS A 140 8.71 -3.73 -10.61
N PRO A 141 8.26 -2.66 -11.28
CA PRO A 141 6.86 -2.50 -11.65
C PRO A 141 6.36 -3.68 -12.50
N ILE A 142 5.13 -4.09 -12.28
CA ILE A 142 4.40 -5.06 -13.08
C ILE A 142 3.54 -4.27 -14.06
N CYS A 143 3.87 -4.32 -15.34
CA CYS A 143 3.14 -3.62 -16.38
C CYS A 143 1.76 -4.26 -16.62
N TYR A 144 0.79 -3.48 -17.11
CA TYR A 144 -0.57 -3.98 -17.36
C TYR A 144 -0.58 -5.23 -18.25
N GLU A 145 0.30 -5.27 -19.26
CA GLU A 145 0.41 -6.40 -20.18
C GLU A 145 0.77 -7.73 -19.49
N GLU A 146 1.47 -7.66 -18.34
CA GLU A 146 1.88 -8.84 -17.57
C GLU A 146 0.70 -9.44 -16.75
N TYR A 147 -0.32 -8.65 -16.43
CA TYR A 147 -1.40 -9.10 -15.54
C TYR A 147 -2.82 -8.92 -16.10
N LYS A 148 -3.01 -8.38 -17.32
CA LYS A 148 -4.33 -8.08 -17.91
C LYS A 148 -5.27 -9.28 -18.04
N GLY A 149 -4.73 -10.49 -18.14
CA GLY A 149 -5.51 -11.74 -18.23
C GLY A 149 -5.71 -12.46 -16.91
N MET A 150 -5.13 -11.96 -15.82
CA MET A 150 -5.17 -12.61 -14.52
C MET A 150 -6.45 -12.26 -13.76
N LYS A 151 -6.91 -13.20 -12.91
CA LYS A 151 -7.91 -12.91 -11.89
C LYS A 151 -7.29 -12.05 -10.79
N THR A 152 -8.10 -11.26 -10.09
CA THR A 152 -7.63 -10.39 -9.00
C THR A 152 -6.90 -11.14 -7.89
N GLN A 153 -7.24 -12.41 -7.65
CA GLN A 153 -6.54 -13.24 -6.68
C GLN A 153 -5.12 -13.60 -7.17
N GLU A 154 -4.99 -13.97 -8.42
CA GLU A 154 -3.68 -14.30 -9.02
C GLU A 154 -2.73 -13.08 -9.00
N ILE A 155 -3.27 -11.87 -9.23
CA ILE A 155 -2.49 -10.63 -9.11
C ILE A 155 -2.08 -10.39 -7.64
N ALA A 156 -3.00 -10.63 -6.70
CA ALA A 156 -2.71 -10.49 -5.27
C ALA A 156 -1.58 -11.42 -4.83
N ASP A 157 -1.64 -12.67 -5.24
CA ASP A 157 -0.64 -13.68 -4.91
C ASP A 157 0.72 -13.36 -5.54
N LEU A 158 0.74 -12.93 -6.81
CA LEU A 158 1.96 -12.50 -7.49
C LEU A 158 2.65 -11.34 -6.77
N VAL A 159 1.90 -10.31 -6.39
CA VAL A 159 2.43 -9.14 -5.69
C VAL A 159 2.92 -9.53 -4.29
N LYS A 160 2.17 -10.36 -3.57
CA LYS A 160 2.53 -10.87 -2.25
C LYS A 160 3.85 -11.64 -2.29
N ILE A 161 3.98 -12.59 -3.20
CA ILE A 161 5.19 -13.42 -3.36
C ILE A 161 6.42 -12.53 -3.59
N ARG A 162 6.35 -11.56 -4.50
CA ARG A 162 7.48 -10.64 -4.78
C ARG A 162 7.91 -9.85 -3.54
N ILE A 163 6.94 -9.42 -2.71
CA ILE A 163 7.23 -8.70 -1.47
C ILE A 163 7.86 -9.62 -0.43
N GLU A 164 7.33 -10.84 -0.26
CA GLU A 164 7.87 -11.84 0.68
C GLU A 164 9.30 -12.25 0.34
N GLU A 165 9.58 -12.51 -0.94
CA GLU A 165 10.92 -12.82 -1.43
C GLU A 165 11.92 -11.70 -1.10
N LYS A 166 11.53 -10.43 -1.34
CA LYS A 166 12.39 -9.29 -1.03
C LYS A 166 12.66 -9.16 0.47
N ILE A 167 11.63 -9.32 1.30
CA ILE A 167 11.78 -9.28 2.77
C ILE A 167 12.73 -10.39 3.23
N GLN A 168 12.58 -11.61 2.70
CA GLN A 168 13.45 -12.74 3.05
C GLN A 168 14.91 -12.49 2.66
N GLN A 169 15.15 -11.96 1.46
CA GLN A 169 16.50 -11.59 1.00
C GLN A 169 17.17 -10.59 1.94
N GLU A 170 16.48 -9.52 2.31
CA GLU A 170 17.02 -8.50 3.20
C GLU A 170 17.26 -9.02 4.63
N MET A 171 16.34 -9.84 5.14
CA MET A 171 16.51 -10.45 6.47
C MET A 171 17.67 -11.44 6.53
N GLN A 172 18.07 -12.05 5.42
CA GLN A 172 19.27 -12.91 5.33
C GLN A 172 20.56 -12.10 5.22
N ALA A 173 20.51 -10.97 4.49
CA ALA A 173 21.67 -10.09 4.32
C ALA A 173 22.06 -9.32 5.61
N HIS A 174 21.13 -9.17 6.54
CA HIS A 174 21.33 -8.47 7.81
C HIS A 174 21.55 -9.41 9.02
N LYS A 175 21.72 -10.73 8.80
CA LYS A 175 22.18 -11.70 9.80
C LYS A 175 23.68 -11.83 9.79
#